data_13508cb751d95bf65b5962e18021327a
#
_entry.id   13508cb751d95bf65b5962e18021327a
#
_cell.length_a   1.000
_cell.length_b   1.000
_cell.length_c   1.000
_cell.angle_alpha   90.00
_cell.angle_beta   90.00
_cell.angle_gamma   90.00
#
_symmetry.space_group_name_H-M   'P 1'
#
loop_
_entity.id
_entity.type
_entity.pdbx_description
1 polymer ?
#
loop_
_entity_poly.entity_id
_entity_poly.type
_entity_poly.pdbx_seq_one_letter_code
_entity_poly.pdbx_strand_id
1 'polypeptide(L)'
;MQPTEGANPQRQRDGAGRISQVKRTAGAAHGVDLRHAMEHDLPLETAVLSTPSSSPSASPSALPNPRTQAASQPFLQTPLHDLHVSLGARMVPFAGYSMAVQYPAGLMAEHHHTRNAAGLFDVSHMGQLRLVGPDAAAAFETLVPMDVMDLPVGKQRYGLLLNDEGGIMDDLMFVNRDYANGGDIFIIVNGACKAGDIAHIQQKIGHRCQVIPMPEMALMALQGPQAVTALQRLCPGIEKLVFMTGGKFNIACDSHGPHQTIECFVTRSGYTGEDGFEISVHEMQVEALAHALLAQPEVKPIGLGARNSLRLEAGLCLYGNDIDASTTPVEAGLNWAIQKVRRAGGARAGGFPGASIIIATLAHQTGATGQFIPQTLSQTASQTSSPTFPQVTRKRVGLVALERIPVREHTELQNLAGQRIGEVTSGLLGPTIDKPIAMGYVSADFASLGTRVNAMVRGKPVPMEVCAMPFVPNRYFRG
;
A
#
# COMPACT_ATOMS: atom_id res chain seq x y z
N MET A 1 -42.90 29.88 38.57
CA MET A 1 -43.18 31.28 38.16
C MET A 1 -42.63 31.42 36.74
N GLN A 2 -43.54 31.32 35.81
CA GLN A 2 -43.44 31.86 34.44
C GLN A 2 -44.01 33.29 34.46
N PRO A 3 -44.05 34.05 33.36
CA PRO A 3 -43.28 34.15 32.09
C PRO A 3 -43.01 35.61 31.66
N THR A 4 -42.42 35.85 30.46
CA THR A 4 -42.76 36.88 29.44
C THR A 4 -41.70 36.79 28.34
N GLU A 5 -41.96 36.39 27.12
CA GLU A 5 -42.61 36.93 25.90
C GLU A 5 -42.01 38.22 25.34
N GLY A 6 -41.69 38.16 24.04
CA GLY A 6 -41.72 39.24 23.06
C GLY A 6 -40.39 39.54 22.38
N ALA A 7 -40.17 39.69 21.11
CA ALA A 7 -40.96 39.72 19.93
C ALA A 7 -40.00 39.75 18.70
N ASN A 8 -40.43 39.20 17.58
CA ASN A 8 -39.83 39.35 16.24
C ASN A 8 -40.45 40.61 15.57
N PRO A 9 -39.74 41.32 14.69
CA PRO A 9 -40.33 41.56 13.36
C PRO A 9 -39.37 41.48 12.19
N GLN A 10 -39.72 40.68 11.21
CA GLN A 10 -40.15 41.01 9.84
C GLN A 10 -39.30 41.94 8.96
N ARG A 11 -38.85 41.31 7.84
CA ARG A 11 -38.90 41.68 6.41
C ARG A 11 -38.85 43.16 5.99
N GLN A 12 -37.90 43.39 5.07
CA GLN A 12 -38.25 44.07 3.81
C GLN A 12 -37.34 43.69 2.66
N ARG A 13 -37.99 43.38 1.52
CA ARG A 13 -37.40 43.20 0.19
C ARG A 13 -37.34 44.56 -0.49
N ASP A 14 -36.47 44.65 -1.52
CA ASP A 14 -36.52 45.30 -2.84
C ASP A 14 -35.09 45.75 -3.20
N GLY A 15 -34.59 45.68 -4.41
CA GLY A 15 -35.09 45.47 -5.74
C GLY A 15 -33.89 45.53 -6.73
N ALA A 16 -34.12 44.83 -7.77
CA ALA A 16 -33.64 44.88 -9.14
C ALA A 16 -32.43 45.74 -9.58
N GLY A 17 -31.57 45.13 -10.43
CA GLY A 17 -31.10 45.84 -11.59
C GLY A 17 -29.64 45.74 -11.97
N ARG A 18 -29.29 44.92 -12.88
CA ARG A 18 -28.75 45.12 -14.25
C ARG A 18 -27.68 44.10 -14.64
N ILE A 19 -28.04 43.38 -15.63
CA ILE A 19 -27.18 42.55 -16.52
C ILE A 19 -26.36 43.50 -17.38
N SER A 20 -25.04 43.32 -17.46
CA SER A 20 -24.26 43.84 -18.58
C SER A 20 -23.51 42.71 -19.24
N GLN A 21 -23.93 42.42 -20.47
CA GLN A 21 -23.19 41.60 -21.44
C GLN A 21 -21.92 42.32 -21.86
N VAL A 22 -20.80 41.62 -21.88
CA VAL A 22 -19.62 42.04 -22.67
C VAL A 22 -19.33 40.95 -23.71
N LYS A 23 -19.26 41.47 -24.92
CA LYS A 23 -19.16 40.77 -26.20
C LYS A 23 -17.86 39.94 -26.33
N ARG A 24 -18.04 38.80 -27.00
CA ARG A 24 -16.96 38.05 -27.68
C ARG A 24 -16.41 38.84 -28.85
N THR A 25 -15.08 38.93 -28.95
CA THR A 25 -14.39 39.17 -30.20
C THR A 25 -13.56 37.96 -30.53
N ALA A 26 -13.85 37.39 -31.71
CA ALA A 26 -13.12 36.34 -32.35
C ALA A 26 -11.83 36.93 -32.99
N GLY A 27 -10.72 36.28 -32.81
CA GLY A 27 -9.48 36.55 -33.53
C GLY A 27 -8.97 35.27 -34.19
N ALA A 28 -8.74 35.36 -35.48
CA ALA A 28 -8.59 34.29 -36.45
C ALA A 28 -7.26 33.52 -36.39
N ALA A 29 -7.36 32.35 -36.92
CA ALA A 29 -6.37 31.33 -37.25
C ALA A 29 -5.07 31.81 -37.91
N HIS A 30 -3.97 31.11 -37.58
CA HIS A 30 -2.95 30.77 -38.60
C HIS A 30 -2.58 29.30 -38.42
N GLY A 31 -3.00 28.50 -39.39
CA GLY A 31 -2.58 27.13 -39.60
C GLY A 31 -1.16 27.11 -40.18
N VAL A 32 -0.37 26.16 -39.71
CA VAL A 32 0.82 25.69 -40.47
C VAL A 32 0.64 24.19 -40.67
N ASP A 33 0.46 23.88 -41.94
CA ASP A 33 0.44 22.54 -42.53
C ASP A 33 1.88 22.08 -42.73
N LEU A 34 2.24 20.91 -42.19
CA LEU A 34 3.47 20.20 -42.55
C LEU A 34 3.15 18.72 -42.74
N ARG A 35 2.65 18.44 -43.96
CA ARG A 35 2.87 17.13 -44.61
C ARG A 35 4.14 17.30 -45.44
N HIS A 36 5.15 16.47 -45.21
CA HIS A 36 5.98 15.77 -46.20
C HIS A 36 7.27 15.22 -45.61
N ALA A 37 7.51 14.04 -45.99
CA ALA A 37 8.75 13.31 -46.31
C ALA A 37 9.15 12.28 -45.23
N MET A 38 9.54 11.07 -45.51
CA MET A 38 9.70 10.27 -46.73
C MET A 38 9.91 8.81 -46.29
N GLU A 39 9.42 7.91 -47.10
CA GLU A 39 9.72 6.47 -47.10
C GLU A 39 11.23 6.23 -47.28
N HIS A 40 11.77 5.25 -46.58
CA HIS A 40 12.93 4.51 -47.06
C HIS A 40 12.78 3.02 -46.68
N ASP A 41 12.83 2.23 -47.74
CA ASP A 41 12.81 0.78 -47.82
C ASP A 41 13.95 0.11 -47.04
N LEU A 42 13.67 -1.05 -46.48
CA LEU A 42 14.65 -2.04 -46.03
C LEU A 42 14.49 -3.32 -46.87
N PRO A 43 15.57 -3.93 -47.37
CA PRO A 43 15.47 -5.20 -48.06
C PRO A 43 15.51 -6.40 -47.08
N LEU A 44 14.64 -7.36 -47.38
CA LEU A 44 14.64 -8.71 -46.86
C LEU A 44 15.86 -9.49 -47.40
N GLU A 45 16.65 -10.09 -46.53
CA GLU A 45 17.54 -11.18 -46.90
C GLU A 45 17.12 -12.49 -46.19
N THR A 46 16.77 -13.43 -47.01
CA THR A 46 16.54 -14.84 -46.74
C THR A 46 17.87 -15.58 -46.60
N ALA A 47 18.08 -16.28 -45.50
CA ALA A 47 19.17 -17.24 -45.37
C ALA A 47 18.64 -18.66 -45.14
N VAL A 48 19.13 -19.50 -46.02
CA VAL A 48 18.80 -20.90 -46.27
C VAL A 48 19.42 -21.82 -45.22
N LEU A 49 18.67 -22.85 -44.84
CA LEU A 49 19.09 -24.04 -44.11
C LEU A 49 20.21 -24.83 -44.80
N SER A 50 21.19 -25.27 -44.04
CA SER A 50 21.96 -26.48 -44.31
C SER A 50 22.56 -27.12 -43.07
N THR A 51 22.19 -28.33 -42.77
CA THR A 51 22.88 -29.35 -42.02
C THR A 51 23.71 -30.21 -43.01
N PRO A 52 24.65 -31.10 -42.69
CA PRO A 52 25.08 -31.74 -41.42
C PRO A 52 26.59 -32.08 -41.29
N SER A 53 26.87 -32.78 -40.24
CA SER A 53 27.76 -33.95 -40.07
C SER A 53 28.94 -33.86 -39.11
N SER A 54 28.88 -34.87 -38.21
CA SER A 54 29.95 -35.64 -37.57
C SER A 54 30.99 -35.02 -36.66
N SER A 55 30.99 -35.61 -35.45
CA SER A 55 31.93 -35.50 -34.34
C SER A 55 33.42 -35.74 -34.72
N PRO A 56 34.37 -35.29 -33.85
CA PRO A 56 34.89 -36.21 -32.85
C PRO A 56 35.07 -35.62 -31.45
N SER A 57 35.18 -36.56 -30.51
CA SER A 57 35.40 -36.49 -29.08
C SER A 57 36.53 -35.57 -28.63
N ALA A 58 36.27 -34.69 -27.62
CA ALA A 58 37.29 -34.11 -26.76
C ALA A 58 36.78 -34.02 -25.32
N SER A 59 37.71 -34.33 -24.39
CA SER A 59 37.58 -34.48 -22.93
C SER A 59 36.98 -33.29 -22.18
N PRO A 60 36.46 -33.49 -20.95
CA PRO A 60 35.72 -32.42 -20.23
C PRO A 60 36.66 -31.37 -19.68
N SER A 61 36.65 -30.19 -20.22
CA SER A 61 37.23 -28.99 -19.64
C SER A 61 36.25 -28.36 -18.66
N ALA A 62 36.79 -27.93 -17.52
CA ALA A 62 36.12 -27.35 -16.38
C ALA A 62 34.98 -26.38 -16.71
N LEU A 63 33.84 -26.56 -16.06
CA LEU A 63 32.73 -25.60 -16.03
C LEU A 63 33.25 -24.25 -15.49
N PRO A 64 32.95 -23.13 -16.17
CA PRO A 64 33.28 -21.82 -15.62
C PRO A 64 32.37 -21.53 -14.41
N ASN A 65 33.03 -21.08 -13.36
CA ASN A 65 32.47 -20.65 -12.08
C ASN A 65 31.38 -19.56 -12.34
N PRO A 66 30.11 -19.69 -11.86
CA PRO A 66 29.06 -18.72 -12.12
C PRO A 66 29.19 -17.41 -11.31
N ARG A 67 30.41 -17.03 -10.92
CA ARG A 67 30.73 -15.80 -10.20
C ARG A 67 31.43 -14.74 -11.07
N THR A 68 31.07 -14.60 -12.30
CA THR A 68 31.55 -13.50 -13.14
C THR A 68 30.38 -12.70 -13.71
N GLN A 69 30.12 -11.56 -13.03
CA GLN A 69 29.66 -10.30 -13.61
C GLN A 69 28.34 -10.34 -14.42
N ALA A 70 27.20 -10.42 -13.72
CA ALA A 70 26.12 -9.52 -14.07
C ALA A 70 26.57 -8.12 -13.62
N ALA A 71 26.89 -7.24 -14.56
CA ALA A 71 27.00 -5.81 -14.27
C ALA A 71 25.66 -5.40 -13.64
N SER A 72 25.66 -5.14 -12.32
CA SER A 72 24.46 -4.72 -11.62
C SER A 72 24.02 -3.39 -12.21
N GLN A 73 22.85 -3.34 -12.80
CA GLN A 73 22.24 -2.06 -13.16
C GLN A 73 22.22 -1.19 -11.90
N PRO A 74 22.59 0.10 -12.01
CA PRO A 74 22.58 0.98 -10.85
C PRO A 74 21.13 1.03 -10.28
N PHE A 75 21.02 0.97 -8.94
CA PHE A 75 19.72 1.12 -8.27
C PHE A 75 19.09 2.46 -8.63
N LEU A 76 17.79 2.48 -8.81
CA LEU A 76 17.02 3.71 -8.96
C LEU A 76 17.21 4.59 -7.70
N GLN A 77 17.06 5.88 -7.86
CA GLN A 77 17.14 6.84 -6.77
C GLN A 77 15.79 7.53 -6.60
N THR A 78 15.42 7.84 -5.37
CA THR A 78 14.30 8.73 -5.10
C THR A 78 14.71 10.19 -5.30
N PRO A 79 13.79 11.11 -5.52
CA PRO A 79 14.12 12.54 -5.65
C PRO A 79 14.83 13.12 -4.41
N LEU A 80 14.72 12.48 -3.23
CA LEU A 80 15.39 12.89 -1.99
C LEU A 80 16.72 12.16 -1.73
N HIS A 81 17.23 11.38 -2.68
CA HIS A 81 18.43 10.56 -2.50
C HIS A 81 19.64 11.39 -1.99
N ASP A 82 19.92 12.52 -2.63
CA ASP A 82 21.06 13.38 -2.26
C ASP A 82 20.88 14.04 -0.90
N LEU A 83 19.64 14.40 -0.56
CA LEU A 83 19.30 14.88 0.78
C LEU A 83 19.59 13.80 1.84
N HIS A 84 19.22 12.53 1.58
CA HIS A 84 19.52 11.43 2.51
C HIS A 84 21.03 11.26 2.72
N VAL A 85 21.80 11.28 1.63
CA VAL A 85 23.27 11.20 1.69
C VAL A 85 23.85 12.38 2.49
N SER A 86 23.38 13.60 2.25
CA SER A 86 23.83 14.81 2.97
C SER A 86 23.50 14.78 4.46
N LEU A 87 22.41 14.13 4.85
CA LEU A 87 22.01 13.88 6.24
C LEU A 87 22.75 12.70 6.89
N GLY A 88 23.69 12.07 6.17
CA GLY A 88 24.50 10.96 6.67
C GLY A 88 23.78 9.62 6.74
N ALA A 89 22.75 9.42 5.94
CA ALA A 89 22.02 8.15 5.88
C ALA A 89 22.88 7.02 5.36
N ARG A 90 22.72 5.83 5.95
CA ARG A 90 23.24 4.59 5.37
C ARG A 90 22.27 4.10 4.30
N MET A 91 22.73 4.10 3.05
CA MET A 91 21.93 3.68 1.90
C MET A 91 22.04 2.17 1.68
N VAL A 92 20.92 1.51 1.33
CA VAL A 92 20.84 0.07 1.01
C VAL A 92 19.90 -0.18 -0.17
N PRO A 93 20.09 -1.28 -0.91
CA PRO A 93 19.13 -1.73 -1.90
C PRO A 93 17.79 -2.11 -1.24
N PHE A 94 16.69 -1.57 -1.76
CA PHE A 94 15.33 -1.93 -1.35
C PHE A 94 14.35 -1.69 -2.52
N ALA A 95 13.57 -2.69 -2.89
CA ALA A 95 12.57 -2.61 -3.97
C ALA A 95 13.12 -2.01 -5.29
N GLY A 96 14.39 -2.28 -5.64
CA GLY A 96 15.05 -1.74 -6.83
C GLY A 96 15.63 -0.33 -6.66
N TYR A 97 15.49 0.29 -5.51
CA TYR A 97 15.98 1.63 -5.18
C TYR A 97 17.14 1.61 -4.20
N SER A 98 17.96 2.67 -4.22
CA SER A 98 18.90 3.02 -3.16
C SER A 98 18.15 3.82 -2.08
N MET A 99 17.92 3.22 -0.91
CA MET A 99 17.07 3.77 0.15
C MET A 99 17.82 3.95 1.46
N ALA A 100 17.47 4.99 2.22
CA ALA A 100 17.98 5.22 3.56
C ALA A 100 17.47 4.15 4.54
N VAL A 101 18.36 3.29 5.07
CA VAL A 101 17.97 2.29 6.07
C VAL A 101 17.98 2.87 7.48
N GLN A 102 18.88 3.77 7.77
CA GLN A 102 18.98 4.53 9.03
C GLN A 102 19.84 5.78 8.87
N TYR A 103 19.66 6.74 9.75
CA TYR A 103 20.49 7.93 9.91
C TYR A 103 21.47 7.77 11.06
N PRO A 104 22.38 8.74 11.34
CA PRO A 104 23.39 8.62 12.39
C PRO A 104 22.87 8.34 13.80
N ALA A 105 21.62 8.73 14.10
CA ALA A 105 20.98 8.43 15.39
C ALA A 105 20.75 6.93 15.61
N GLY A 106 20.63 6.18 14.53
CA GLY A 106 20.39 4.74 14.54
C GLY A 106 18.92 4.34 14.73
N LEU A 107 18.61 3.12 14.27
CA LEU A 107 17.24 2.56 14.20
C LEU A 107 16.46 2.73 15.50
N MET A 108 17.06 2.42 16.67
CA MET A 108 16.35 2.48 17.95
C MET A 108 15.93 3.89 18.31
N ALA A 109 16.82 4.87 18.11
CA ALA A 109 16.50 6.28 18.40
C ALA A 109 15.46 6.83 17.41
N GLU A 110 15.55 6.45 16.13
CA GLU A 110 14.56 6.82 15.10
C GLU A 110 13.18 6.25 15.40
N HIS A 111 13.11 4.98 15.82
CA HIS A 111 11.87 4.33 16.22
C HIS A 111 11.21 5.08 17.41
N HIS A 112 11.98 5.29 18.50
CA HIS A 112 11.44 5.98 19.67
C HIS A 112 11.11 7.44 19.37
N HIS A 113 11.85 8.11 18.49
CA HIS A 113 11.52 9.47 18.05
C HIS A 113 10.15 9.50 17.37
N THR A 114 9.88 8.57 16.46
CA THR A 114 8.57 8.47 15.79
C THR A 114 7.43 8.20 16.79
N ARG A 115 7.68 7.35 17.80
CA ARG A 115 6.68 7.07 18.85
C ARG A 115 6.35 8.26 19.75
N ASN A 116 7.29 9.22 19.91
CA ASN A 116 7.18 10.31 20.88
C ASN A 116 7.05 11.70 20.25
N ALA A 117 7.45 11.87 19.01
CA ALA A 117 7.47 13.15 18.30
C ALA A 117 6.92 13.01 16.86
N ALA A 118 7.72 13.34 15.84
CA ALA A 118 7.35 13.19 14.45
C ALA A 118 8.53 12.70 13.61
N GLY A 119 8.34 11.60 12.87
CA GLY A 119 9.30 11.07 11.92
C GLY A 119 8.91 11.38 10.48
N LEU A 120 9.85 11.84 9.67
CA LEU A 120 9.69 12.02 8.23
C LEU A 120 10.35 10.86 7.48
N PHE A 121 9.56 10.15 6.70
CA PHE A 121 9.98 9.02 5.88
C PHE A 121 9.87 9.38 4.40
N ASP A 122 10.91 9.12 3.63
CA ASP A 122 10.80 9.07 2.18
C ASP A 122 10.25 7.70 1.77
N VAL A 123 9.12 7.69 1.09
CA VAL A 123 8.47 6.51 0.54
C VAL A 123 8.19 6.68 -0.97
N SER A 124 8.98 7.53 -1.65
CA SER A 124 8.83 7.86 -3.07
C SER A 124 9.13 6.69 -4.00
N HIS A 125 9.68 5.58 -3.50
CA HIS A 125 9.80 4.34 -4.25
C HIS A 125 8.43 3.66 -4.52
N MET A 126 7.39 4.00 -3.76
CA MET A 126 6.01 3.51 -3.98
C MET A 126 5.48 3.96 -5.35
N GLY A 127 4.54 3.19 -5.91
CA GLY A 127 3.84 3.56 -7.13
C GLY A 127 2.61 4.41 -6.84
N GLN A 128 2.38 5.42 -7.67
CA GLN A 128 1.18 6.25 -7.61
C GLN A 128 0.49 6.24 -8.97
N LEU A 129 -0.83 6.11 -8.99
CA LEU A 129 -1.63 6.18 -10.21
C LEU A 129 -3.04 6.71 -9.92
N ARG A 130 -3.72 7.12 -10.98
CA ARG A 130 -5.12 7.53 -10.94
C ARG A 130 -5.95 6.72 -11.93
N LEU A 131 -7.17 6.41 -11.55
CA LEU A 131 -8.20 5.91 -12.45
C LEU A 131 -9.20 7.02 -12.67
N VAL A 132 -9.37 7.45 -13.93
CA VAL A 132 -10.18 8.62 -14.25
C VAL A 132 -11.26 8.24 -15.26
N GLY A 133 -12.48 8.66 -14.99
CA GLY A 133 -13.65 8.43 -15.82
C GLY A 133 -14.87 8.04 -15.02
N PRO A 134 -16.08 8.18 -15.59
CA PRO A 134 -17.34 7.95 -14.88
C PRO A 134 -17.52 6.50 -14.41
N ASP A 135 -16.82 5.54 -15.03
CA ASP A 135 -16.87 4.12 -14.68
C ASP A 135 -15.67 3.67 -13.83
N ALA A 136 -14.77 4.58 -13.42
CA ALA A 136 -13.53 4.24 -12.74
C ALA A 136 -13.75 3.45 -11.45
N ALA A 137 -14.71 3.86 -10.60
CA ALA A 137 -15.02 3.17 -9.35
C ALA A 137 -15.59 1.77 -9.58
N ALA A 138 -16.55 1.63 -10.49
CA ALA A 138 -17.16 0.35 -10.82
C ALA A 138 -16.16 -0.59 -11.54
N ALA A 139 -15.29 -0.05 -12.38
CA ALA A 139 -14.22 -0.80 -13.03
C ALA A 139 -13.23 -1.34 -11.98
N PHE A 140 -12.74 -0.48 -11.09
CA PHE A 140 -11.79 -0.89 -10.07
C PHE A 140 -12.39 -1.90 -9.05
N GLU A 141 -13.67 -1.75 -8.73
CA GLU A 141 -14.38 -2.71 -7.86
C GLU A 141 -14.40 -4.14 -8.41
N THR A 142 -14.17 -4.32 -9.71
CA THR A 142 -14.04 -5.67 -10.31
C THR A 142 -12.69 -6.34 -10.05
N LEU A 143 -11.69 -5.61 -9.56
CA LEU A 143 -10.35 -6.14 -9.28
C LEU A 143 -10.10 -6.36 -7.79
N VAL A 144 -10.91 -5.75 -6.92
CA VAL A 144 -10.68 -5.73 -5.48
C VAL A 144 -11.93 -6.15 -4.70
N PRO A 145 -11.80 -6.81 -3.52
CA PRO A 145 -12.94 -7.24 -2.71
C PRO A 145 -13.51 -6.10 -1.84
N MET A 146 -13.16 -4.83 -2.16
CA MET A 146 -13.59 -3.64 -1.43
C MET A 146 -14.82 -3.03 -2.07
N ASP A 147 -15.52 -2.25 -1.28
CA ASP A 147 -16.57 -1.36 -1.71
C ASP A 147 -15.92 -0.06 -2.21
N VAL A 148 -15.79 0.09 -3.52
CA VAL A 148 -15.22 1.27 -4.18
C VAL A 148 -16.32 2.24 -4.61
N MET A 149 -17.44 1.70 -5.11
CA MET A 149 -18.54 2.50 -5.67
C MET A 149 -19.18 3.41 -4.64
N ASP A 150 -19.35 2.94 -3.40
CA ASP A 150 -19.98 3.71 -2.33
C ASP A 150 -18.95 4.41 -1.41
N LEU A 151 -17.68 4.50 -1.84
CA LEU A 151 -16.65 5.20 -1.07
C LEU A 151 -16.85 6.72 -1.19
N PRO A 152 -17.18 7.44 -0.11
CA PRO A 152 -17.37 8.90 -0.19
C PRO A 152 -16.11 9.63 -0.65
N VAL A 153 -16.29 10.79 -1.31
CA VAL A 153 -15.17 11.67 -1.70
C VAL A 153 -14.33 12.05 -0.49
N GLY A 154 -13.03 12.02 -0.65
CA GLY A 154 -12.05 12.27 0.40
C GLY A 154 -11.85 11.10 1.38
N LYS A 155 -12.59 9.99 1.23
CA LYS A 155 -12.32 8.78 2.04
C LYS A 155 -11.27 7.92 1.39
N GLN A 156 -10.37 7.40 2.24
CA GLN A 156 -9.32 6.45 1.90
C GLN A 156 -9.69 5.05 2.39
N ARG A 157 -9.20 4.03 1.70
CA ARG A 157 -9.40 2.64 2.08
C ARG A 157 -8.15 1.80 1.76
N TYR A 158 -7.84 0.87 2.65
CA TYR A 158 -6.89 -0.21 2.39
C TYR A 158 -7.53 -1.22 1.46
N GLY A 159 -6.82 -1.64 0.43
CA GLY A 159 -7.27 -2.54 -0.61
C GLY A 159 -6.36 -3.74 -0.80
N LEU A 160 -6.90 -4.78 -1.44
CA LEU A 160 -6.17 -5.98 -1.84
C LEU A 160 -6.41 -6.21 -3.32
N LEU A 161 -5.34 -6.25 -4.11
CA LEU A 161 -5.39 -6.71 -5.49
C LEU A 161 -5.25 -8.23 -5.47
N LEU A 162 -6.18 -8.94 -6.11
CA LEU A 162 -6.27 -10.40 -6.00
C LEU A 162 -6.10 -11.09 -7.35
N ASN A 163 -5.54 -12.29 -7.33
CA ASN A 163 -5.54 -13.21 -8.47
C ASN A 163 -6.79 -14.12 -8.48
N ASP A 164 -6.95 -14.89 -9.53
CA ASP A 164 -8.14 -15.75 -9.72
C ASP A 164 -8.22 -16.89 -8.70
N GLU A 165 -7.10 -17.27 -8.08
CA GLU A 165 -6.99 -18.25 -6.99
C GLU A 165 -7.28 -17.65 -5.61
N GLY A 166 -7.51 -16.33 -5.53
CA GLY A 166 -7.78 -15.57 -4.31
C GLY A 166 -6.53 -15.21 -3.53
N GLY A 167 -5.34 -15.38 -4.10
CA GLY A 167 -4.07 -14.92 -3.53
C GLY A 167 -3.90 -13.40 -3.68
N ILE A 168 -3.15 -12.79 -2.78
CA ILE A 168 -2.92 -11.35 -2.73
C ILE A 168 -1.76 -10.99 -3.65
N MET A 169 -2.05 -10.34 -4.78
CA MET A 169 -1.04 -9.84 -5.72
C MET A 169 -0.30 -8.62 -5.18
N ASP A 170 -1.03 -7.73 -4.52
CA ASP A 170 -0.50 -6.60 -3.75
C ASP A 170 -1.54 -6.09 -2.75
N ASP A 171 -1.07 -5.40 -1.70
CA ASP A 171 -1.90 -4.57 -0.85
C ASP A 171 -1.65 -3.10 -1.17
N LEU A 172 -2.72 -2.30 -1.17
CA LEU A 172 -2.69 -0.95 -1.70
C LEU A 172 -3.59 0.00 -0.90
N MET A 173 -3.36 1.30 -1.07
CA MET A 173 -4.24 2.33 -0.54
C MET A 173 -4.95 3.03 -1.68
N PHE A 174 -6.24 3.35 -1.54
CA PHE A 174 -6.95 4.15 -2.53
C PHE A 174 -7.88 5.17 -1.90
N VAL A 175 -8.06 6.30 -2.62
CA VAL A 175 -8.88 7.44 -2.19
C VAL A 175 -9.83 7.81 -3.32
N ASN A 176 -11.11 8.00 -3.01
CA ASN A 176 -12.03 8.65 -3.94
C ASN A 176 -11.77 10.17 -3.94
N ARG A 177 -11.31 10.69 -5.08
CA ARG A 177 -10.99 12.12 -5.29
C ARG A 177 -11.99 12.82 -6.20
N ASP A 178 -13.14 12.23 -6.47
CA ASP A 178 -14.10 12.73 -7.46
C ASP A 178 -14.64 14.13 -7.12
N TYR A 179 -13.80 15.13 -7.37
CA TYR A 179 -14.15 16.54 -7.18
C TYR A 179 -14.98 17.14 -8.33
N ALA A 180 -15.10 16.41 -9.45
CA ALA A 180 -15.66 16.94 -10.70
C ALA A 180 -16.79 16.09 -11.29
N ASN A 181 -17.37 15.15 -10.57
CA ASN A 181 -18.41 14.20 -11.03
C ASN A 181 -17.98 13.33 -12.23
N GLY A 182 -16.68 13.12 -12.44
CA GLY A 182 -16.12 12.35 -13.54
C GLY A 182 -15.43 11.05 -13.11
N GLY A 183 -15.42 10.73 -11.80
CA GLY A 183 -14.69 9.63 -11.19
C GLY A 183 -13.18 9.88 -11.19
N ASP A 184 -12.56 9.85 -10.03
CA ASP A 184 -11.11 9.99 -9.85
C ASP A 184 -10.69 9.19 -8.61
N ILE A 185 -10.15 8.00 -8.84
CA ILE A 185 -9.61 7.14 -7.77
C ILE A 185 -8.10 7.25 -7.79
N PHE A 186 -7.53 7.77 -6.72
CA PHE A 186 -6.08 7.81 -6.50
C PHE A 186 -5.64 6.56 -5.78
N ILE A 187 -4.59 5.88 -6.28
CA ILE A 187 -4.11 4.60 -5.78
C ILE A 187 -2.60 4.71 -5.50
N ILE A 188 -2.18 4.12 -4.37
CA ILE A 188 -0.78 3.93 -4.00
C ILE A 188 -0.53 2.43 -3.89
N VAL A 189 0.49 1.91 -4.60
CA VAL A 189 0.89 0.50 -4.66
C VAL A 189 2.31 0.31 -4.16
N ASN A 190 2.68 -0.91 -3.75
CA ASN A 190 4.02 -1.21 -3.25
C ASN A 190 5.10 -1.06 -4.33
N GLY A 191 6.26 -0.53 -3.93
CA GLY A 191 7.34 -0.20 -4.85
C GLY A 191 7.86 -1.38 -5.67
N ALA A 192 7.92 -2.57 -5.09
CA ALA A 192 8.35 -3.78 -5.79
C ALA A 192 7.30 -4.30 -6.79
N CYS A 193 6.02 -4.05 -6.54
CA CYS A 193 4.89 -4.55 -7.34
C CYS A 193 4.42 -3.55 -8.40
N LYS A 194 4.72 -2.26 -8.26
CA LYS A 194 4.11 -1.14 -8.99
C LYS A 194 4.04 -1.32 -10.51
N ALA A 195 5.07 -1.86 -11.13
CA ALA A 195 5.08 -2.05 -12.59
C ALA A 195 4.08 -3.15 -13.01
N GLY A 196 4.04 -4.25 -12.25
CA GLY A 196 3.10 -5.36 -12.47
C GLY A 196 1.65 -4.93 -12.20
N ASP A 197 1.41 -4.22 -11.12
CA ASP A 197 0.07 -3.75 -10.72
C ASP A 197 -0.50 -2.76 -11.71
N ILE A 198 0.29 -1.76 -12.15
CA ILE A 198 -0.14 -0.79 -13.16
C ILE A 198 -0.45 -1.50 -14.47
N ALA A 199 0.40 -2.44 -14.91
CA ALA A 199 0.17 -3.21 -16.13
C ALA A 199 -1.09 -4.09 -16.02
N HIS A 200 -1.29 -4.76 -14.88
CA HIS A 200 -2.48 -5.58 -14.61
C HIS A 200 -3.76 -4.72 -14.62
N ILE A 201 -3.78 -3.61 -13.89
CA ILE A 201 -4.91 -2.67 -13.85
C ILE A 201 -5.20 -2.13 -15.25
N GLN A 202 -4.17 -1.69 -16.00
CA GLN A 202 -4.33 -1.22 -17.37
C GLN A 202 -4.92 -2.30 -18.28
N GLN A 203 -4.44 -3.53 -18.20
CA GLN A 203 -4.93 -4.65 -19.00
C GLN A 203 -6.38 -4.97 -18.70
N LYS A 204 -6.75 -5.02 -17.41
CA LYS A 204 -8.07 -5.48 -16.98
C LYS A 204 -9.16 -4.42 -17.16
N ILE A 205 -8.87 -3.16 -16.88
CA ILE A 205 -9.90 -2.09 -16.84
C ILE A 205 -9.57 -0.85 -17.67
N GLY A 206 -8.42 -0.80 -18.37
CA GLY A 206 -8.05 0.36 -19.20
C GLY A 206 -8.99 0.66 -20.37
N HIS A 207 -9.87 -0.28 -20.72
CA HIS A 207 -10.93 -0.07 -21.70
C HIS A 207 -12.19 0.59 -21.10
N ARG A 208 -12.30 0.69 -19.77
CA ARG A 208 -13.44 1.26 -19.03
C ARG A 208 -13.14 2.62 -18.42
N CYS A 209 -11.88 2.88 -18.07
CA CYS A 209 -11.43 4.15 -17.49
C CYS A 209 -9.98 4.42 -17.91
N GLN A 210 -9.55 5.68 -17.80
CA GLN A 210 -8.15 6.02 -18.00
C GLN A 210 -7.32 5.58 -16.78
N VAL A 211 -6.27 4.81 -17.02
CA VAL A 211 -5.26 4.46 -16.02
C VAL A 211 -4.07 5.39 -16.23
N ILE A 212 -3.82 6.27 -15.28
CA ILE A 212 -2.81 7.34 -15.38
C ILE A 212 -1.73 7.08 -14.32
N PRO A 213 -0.60 6.46 -14.66
CA PRO A 213 0.56 6.41 -13.78
C PRO A 213 1.09 7.81 -13.50
N MET A 214 1.63 8.04 -12.31
CA MET A 214 2.14 9.33 -11.84
C MET A 214 3.61 9.19 -11.40
N PRO A 215 4.54 8.88 -12.33
CA PRO A 215 5.96 8.64 -12.00
C PRO A 215 6.67 9.90 -11.50
N GLU A 216 6.15 11.08 -11.86
CA GLU A 216 6.65 12.38 -11.45
C GLU A 216 6.27 12.79 -10.02
N MET A 217 5.51 11.95 -9.32
CA MET A 217 5.07 12.25 -7.95
C MET A 217 5.93 11.52 -6.93
N ALA A 218 6.51 12.28 -6.03
CA ALA A 218 7.13 11.78 -4.81
C ALA A 218 6.08 11.54 -3.71
N LEU A 219 6.42 10.69 -2.75
CA LEU A 219 5.58 10.40 -1.59
C LEU A 219 6.41 10.47 -0.31
N MET A 220 5.96 11.26 0.66
CA MET A 220 6.54 11.33 1.99
C MET A 220 5.50 10.92 3.03
N ALA A 221 5.97 10.35 4.15
CA ALA A 221 5.13 10.09 5.30
C ALA A 221 5.66 10.84 6.53
N LEU A 222 4.82 11.68 7.15
CA LEU A 222 5.10 12.36 8.42
C LEU A 222 4.29 11.67 9.52
N GLN A 223 4.95 10.95 10.42
CA GLN A 223 4.31 10.01 11.35
C GLN A 223 4.72 10.27 12.79
N GLY A 224 3.79 10.15 13.71
CA GLY A 224 4.01 10.30 15.15
C GLY A 224 2.99 11.22 15.80
N PRO A 225 2.88 11.21 17.14
CA PRO A 225 1.86 11.97 17.87
C PRO A 225 1.98 13.51 17.70
N GLN A 226 3.14 14.01 17.28
CA GLN A 226 3.37 15.42 17.02
C GLN A 226 3.37 15.77 15.52
N ALA A 227 3.08 14.81 14.64
CA ALA A 227 3.02 15.05 13.19
C ALA A 227 2.00 16.15 12.84
N VAL A 228 0.82 16.13 13.47
CA VAL A 228 -0.20 17.16 13.26
C VAL A 228 0.27 18.53 13.76
N THR A 229 0.98 18.60 14.88
CA THR A 229 1.53 19.85 15.42
C THR A 229 2.55 20.49 14.46
N ALA A 230 3.42 19.68 13.88
CA ALA A 230 4.39 20.16 12.90
C ALA A 230 3.71 20.60 11.59
N LEU A 231 2.82 19.78 11.04
CA LEU A 231 2.23 20.05 9.73
C LEU A 231 1.23 21.21 9.76
N GLN A 232 0.46 21.41 10.83
CA GLN A 232 -0.53 22.49 10.92
C GLN A 232 0.10 23.90 10.90
N ARG A 233 1.39 24.04 11.29
CA ARG A 233 2.11 25.32 11.17
C ARG A 233 2.35 25.71 9.71
N LEU A 234 2.55 24.71 8.85
CA LEU A 234 2.77 24.87 7.41
C LEU A 234 1.47 24.82 6.61
N CYS A 235 0.44 24.18 7.17
CA CYS A 235 -0.85 23.92 6.52
C CYS A 235 -2.00 24.04 7.51
N PRO A 236 -2.43 25.25 7.88
CA PRO A 236 -3.58 25.46 8.76
C PRO A 236 -4.85 24.79 8.20
N GLY A 237 -5.57 24.05 9.04
CA GLY A 237 -6.76 23.29 8.67
C GLY A 237 -6.52 21.80 8.42
N ILE A 238 -5.26 21.37 8.31
CA ILE A 238 -4.89 19.97 8.14
C ILE A 238 -5.30 19.11 9.35
N GLU A 239 -5.36 19.71 10.53
CA GLU A 239 -5.77 19.07 11.78
C GLU A 239 -7.21 18.54 11.75
N LYS A 240 -8.05 19.04 10.83
CA LYS A 240 -9.44 18.62 10.64
C LYS A 240 -9.58 17.28 9.92
N LEU A 241 -8.54 16.85 9.19
CA LEU A 241 -8.56 15.49 8.64
C LEU A 241 -8.65 14.48 9.77
N VAL A 242 -9.37 13.40 9.54
CA VAL A 242 -9.42 12.22 10.41
C VAL A 242 -8.75 11.03 9.72
N PHE A 243 -8.40 10.02 10.49
CA PHE A 243 -7.80 8.79 9.95
C PHE A 243 -8.59 8.22 8.77
N MET A 244 -7.89 7.84 7.71
CA MET A 244 -8.43 7.35 6.43
C MET A 244 -9.29 8.40 5.70
N THR A 245 -8.83 9.65 5.73
CA THR A 245 -9.35 10.72 4.86
C THR A 245 -8.20 11.48 4.20
N GLY A 246 -8.49 12.14 3.08
CA GLY A 246 -7.50 12.95 2.38
C GLY A 246 -8.12 14.02 1.50
N GLY A 247 -7.26 14.91 1.01
CA GLY A 247 -7.65 16.01 0.15
C GLY A 247 -6.46 16.76 -0.42
N LYS A 248 -6.75 17.77 -1.24
CA LYS A 248 -5.76 18.72 -1.73
C LYS A 248 -5.52 19.80 -0.69
N PHE A 249 -4.24 20.10 -0.46
CA PHE A 249 -3.78 21.12 0.49
C PHE A 249 -2.61 21.89 -0.10
N ASN A 250 -2.50 23.18 0.30
CA ASN A 250 -1.37 24.01 0.00
C ASN A 250 -0.49 24.10 1.25
N ILE A 251 0.73 23.58 1.17
CA ILE A 251 1.69 23.56 2.29
C ILE A 251 2.69 24.69 2.09
N ALA A 252 2.87 25.53 3.11
CA ALA A 252 3.82 26.65 3.06
C ALA A 252 5.27 26.15 3.04
N CYS A 253 6.07 26.70 2.13
CA CYS A 253 7.49 26.40 1.98
C CYS A 253 8.24 27.68 1.63
N ASP A 254 8.98 28.23 2.61
CA ASP A 254 9.69 29.53 2.46
C ASP A 254 10.97 29.44 1.61
N SER A 255 11.36 28.26 1.16
CA SER A 255 12.61 28.03 0.41
C SER A 255 12.66 28.74 -0.95
N HIS A 256 11.53 29.20 -1.48
CA HIS A 256 11.43 29.87 -2.78
C HIS A 256 10.94 31.32 -2.65
N GLY A 257 10.85 31.86 -1.43
CA GLY A 257 10.38 33.20 -1.10
C GLY A 257 9.22 33.21 -0.10
N PRO A 258 8.98 34.35 0.58
CA PRO A 258 7.92 34.44 1.58
C PRO A 258 6.54 34.19 0.93
N HIS A 259 5.71 33.37 1.59
CA HIS A 259 4.34 33.01 1.18
C HIS A 259 4.20 32.08 -0.02
N GLN A 260 5.24 31.37 -0.43
CA GLN A 260 5.08 30.30 -1.44
C GLN A 260 4.48 29.06 -0.81
N THR A 261 3.56 28.45 -1.54
CA THR A 261 2.90 27.18 -1.14
C THR A 261 3.07 26.14 -2.22
N ILE A 262 3.13 24.88 -1.80
CA ILE A 262 3.19 23.72 -2.68
C ILE A 262 1.85 22.99 -2.60
N GLU A 263 1.17 22.80 -3.74
CA GLU A 263 -0.04 21.96 -3.79
C GLU A 263 0.36 20.50 -3.58
N CYS A 264 -0.23 19.86 -2.57
CA CYS A 264 -0.03 18.48 -2.25
C CYS A 264 -1.37 17.73 -2.15
N PHE A 265 -1.36 16.44 -2.40
CA PHE A 265 -2.45 15.59 -1.97
C PHE A 265 -2.05 14.89 -0.67
N VAL A 266 -2.80 15.16 0.40
CA VAL A 266 -2.46 14.68 1.74
C VAL A 266 -3.55 13.74 2.24
N THR A 267 -3.14 12.60 2.77
CA THR A 267 -4.02 11.68 3.49
C THR A 267 -3.59 11.57 4.95
N ARG A 268 -4.54 11.42 5.88
CA ARG A 268 -4.22 11.10 7.28
C ARG A 268 -4.21 9.60 7.44
N SER A 269 -3.06 9.02 7.21
CA SER A 269 -2.79 7.58 7.16
C SER A 269 -1.31 7.32 7.43
N GLY A 270 -0.92 6.06 7.46
CA GLY A 270 0.48 5.69 7.60
C GLY A 270 0.70 4.23 7.96
N TYR A 271 1.97 3.87 8.12
CA TYR A 271 2.45 2.50 8.29
C TYR A 271 3.24 2.30 9.60
N THR A 272 2.86 3.00 10.65
CA THR A 272 3.61 3.03 11.92
C THR A 272 2.79 2.67 13.15
N GLY A 273 1.46 2.64 13.02
CA GLY A 273 0.55 2.55 14.19
C GLY A 273 0.38 3.87 14.93
N GLU A 274 1.13 4.92 14.55
CA GLU A 274 0.96 6.27 15.04
C GLU A 274 0.03 7.09 14.14
N ASP A 275 -0.49 8.18 14.67
CA ASP A 275 -1.13 9.21 13.85
C ASP A 275 -0.12 9.86 12.91
N GLY A 276 -0.61 10.35 11.76
CA GLY A 276 0.27 10.98 10.79
C GLY A 276 -0.35 11.13 9.43
N PHE A 277 0.47 11.58 8.48
CA PHE A 277 0.05 11.95 7.14
C PHE A 277 0.96 11.30 6.09
N GLU A 278 0.38 10.99 4.94
CA GLU A 278 1.12 10.69 3.70
C GLU A 278 0.88 11.84 2.73
N ILE A 279 1.95 12.35 2.13
CA ILE A 279 1.97 13.59 1.35
C ILE A 279 2.51 13.28 -0.03
N SER A 280 1.63 13.29 -1.03
CA SER A 280 1.97 13.18 -2.44
C SER A 280 2.25 14.58 -3.01
N VAL A 281 3.40 14.75 -3.61
CA VAL A 281 3.92 16.04 -4.11
C VAL A 281 4.72 15.83 -5.38
N HIS A 282 4.76 16.82 -6.27
CA HIS A 282 5.58 16.74 -7.48
C HIS A 282 7.08 16.65 -7.11
N GLU A 283 7.83 15.78 -7.80
CA GLU A 283 9.25 15.48 -7.49
C GLU A 283 10.13 16.74 -7.48
N MET A 284 9.85 17.71 -8.35
CA MET A 284 10.58 18.98 -8.40
C MET A 284 10.39 19.87 -7.16
N GLN A 285 9.42 19.56 -6.31
CA GLN A 285 9.08 20.35 -5.12
C GLN A 285 9.30 19.59 -3.81
N VAL A 286 9.59 18.29 -3.89
CA VAL A 286 9.67 17.42 -2.71
C VAL A 286 10.83 17.77 -1.79
N GLU A 287 11.98 18.20 -2.33
CA GLU A 287 13.14 18.60 -1.52
C GLU A 287 12.84 19.86 -0.70
N ALA A 288 12.22 20.88 -1.32
CA ALA A 288 11.78 22.09 -0.64
C ALA A 288 10.80 21.78 0.50
N LEU A 289 9.84 20.88 0.23
CA LEU A 289 8.88 20.45 1.24
C LEU A 289 9.55 19.64 2.36
N ALA A 290 10.49 18.74 2.02
CA ALA A 290 11.26 17.97 3.00
C ALA A 290 12.05 18.90 3.94
N HIS A 291 12.71 19.93 3.41
CA HIS A 291 13.40 20.94 4.21
C HIS A 291 12.45 21.71 5.13
N ALA A 292 11.29 22.15 4.63
CA ALA A 292 10.29 22.85 5.44
C ALA A 292 9.76 21.99 6.60
N LEU A 293 9.56 20.69 6.37
CA LEU A 293 9.15 19.73 7.40
C LEU A 293 10.28 19.45 8.40
N LEU A 294 11.51 19.22 7.92
CA LEU A 294 12.68 18.97 8.78
C LEU A 294 13.09 20.20 9.60
N ALA A 295 12.70 21.41 9.20
CA ALA A 295 12.89 22.61 9.99
C ALA A 295 11.96 22.69 11.21
N GLN A 296 10.93 21.87 11.29
CA GLN A 296 10.07 21.81 12.46
C GLN A 296 10.77 21.06 13.60
N PRO A 297 10.75 21.60 14.85
CA PRO A 297 11.56 21.06 15.96
C PRO A 297 11.22 19.62 16.34
N GLU A 298 10.00 19.17 16.07
CA GLU A 298 9.54 17.81 16.35
C GLU A 298 9.97 16.80 15.29
N VAL A 299 10.40 17.23 14.11
CA VAL A 299 10.58 16.37 12.94
C VAL A 299 12.03 15.92 12.79
N LYS A 300 12.24 14.62 12.60
CA LYS A 300 13.53 14.03 12.22
C LYS A 300 13.38 13.07 11.06
N PRO A 301 14.42 12.91 10.23
CA PRO A 301 14.40 11.92 9.16
C PRO A 301 14.49 10.50 9.74
N ILE A 302 13.75 9.58 9.16
CA ILE A 302 13.60 8.20 9.65
C ILE A 302 13.81 7.22 8.49
N GLY A 303 14.65 6.20 8.72
CA GLY A 303 14.98 5.19 7.74
C GLY A 303 14.08 3.95 7.76
N LEU A 304 14.29 3.08 6.76
CA LEU A 304 13.53 1.84 6.57
C LEU A 304 13.64 0.89 7.77
N GLY A 305 14.75 0.92 8.51
CA GLY A 305 14.94 0.07 9.69
C GLY A 305 13.88 0.36 10.77
N ALA A 306 13.70 1.64 11.10
CA ALA A 306 12.66 2.06 12.05
C ALA A 306 11.24 1.88 11.45
N ARG A 307 11.05 2.15 10.13
CA ARG A 307 9.78 1.85 9.45
C ARG A 307 9.38 0.38 9.65
N ASN A 308 10.32 -0.56 9.49
CA ASN A 308 10.05 -1.99 9.65
C ASN A 308 9.70 -2.36 11.11
N SER A 309 10.38 -1.80 12.10
CA SER A 309 10.07 -2.09 13.50
C SER A 309 8.73 -1.48 13.94
N LEU A 310 8.40 -0.28 13.47
CA LEU A 310 7.13 0.40 13.75
C LEU A 310 5.92 -0.36 13.16
N ARG A 311 6.00 -0.74 11.87
CA ARG A 311 4.92 -1.47 11.21
C ARG A 311 4.68 -2.84 11.85
N LEU A 312 5.78 -3.57 12.24
CA LEU A 312 5.65 -4.88 12.87
C LEU A 312 4.97 -4.76 14.24
N GLU A 313 5.37 -3.78 15.07
CA GLU A 313 4.67 -3.51 16.34
C GLU A 313 3.19 -3.16 16.15
N ALA A 314 2.87 -2.47 15.04
CA ALA A 314 1.49 -2.16 14.65
C ALA A 314 0.72 -3.35 14.04
N GLY A 315 1.37 -4.51 13.86
CA GLY A 315 0.76 -5.71 13.26
C GLY A 315 0.43 -5.58 11.78
N LEU A 316 1.08 -4.63 11.07
CA LEU A 316 0.85 -4.36 9.64
C LEU A 316 1.73 -5.27 8.77
N CYS A 317 1.12 -5.87 7.75
CA CYS A 317 1.80 -6.77 6.82
C CYS A 317 2.86 -6.04 5.99
N LEU A 318 3.93 -6.76 5.62
CA LEU A 318 4.85 -6.39 4.56
C LEU A 318 4.62 -7.33 3.39
N TYR A 319 4.26 -6.77 2.22
CA TYR A 319 4.10 -7.55 1.00
C TYR A 319 5.42 -8.22 0.60
N GLY A 320 5.32 -9.46 0.14
CA GLY A 320 6.47 -10.31 -0.16
C GLY A 320 7.04 -11.07 1.05
N ASN A 321 6.65 -10.69 2.28
CA ASN A 321 7.02 -11.38 3.51
C ASN A 321 5.80 -12.01 4.19
N ASP A 322 4.84 -11.17 4.62
CA ASP A 322 3.68 -11.59 5.41
C ASP A 322 2.46 -11.95 4.55
N ILE A 323 2.41 -11.46 3.34
CA ILE A 323 1.38 -11.71 2.33
C ILE A 323 2.02 -11.74 0.94
N ASP A 324 1.48 -12.57 0.07
CA ASP A 324 1.93 -12.78 -1.31
C ASP A 324 0.82 -13.38 -2.18
N ALA A 325 1.13 -13.65 -3.46
CA ALA A 325 0.20 -14.20 -4.43
C ALA A 325 -0.28 -15.64 -4.12
N SER A 326 0.32 -16.32 -3.15
CA SER A 326 -0.08 -17.66 -2.68
C SER A 326 -0.90 -17.63 -1.39
N THR A 327 -1.11 -16.44 -0.82
CA THR A 327 -1.75 -16.23 0.47
C THR A 327 -3.10 -15.54 0.30
N THR A 328 -4.17 -16.15 0.80
CA THR A 328 -5.50 -15.54 0.75
C THR A 328 -5.72 -14.52 1.88
N PRO A 329 -6.62 -13.53 1.70
CA PRO A 329 -6.99 -12.61 2.77
C PRO A 329 -7.48 -13.30 4.04
N VAL A 330 -8.07 -14.48 3.90
CA VAL A 330 -8.64 -15.25 5.01
C VAL A 330 -7.53 -15.89 5.87
N GLU A 331 -6.52 -16.47 5.23
CA GLU A 331 -5.32 -16.98 5.91
C GLU A 331 -4.54 -15.86 6.58
N ALA A 332 -4.43 -14.72 5.91
CA ALA A 332 -3.72 -13.55 6.39
C ALA A 332 -4.44 -12.80 7.55
N GLY A 333 -5.68 -13.18 7.90
CA GLY A 333 -6.47 -12.46 8.89
C GLY A 333 -6.92 -11.06 8.45
N LEU A 334 -6.99 -10.84 7.13
CA LEU A 334 -7.41 -9.57 6.51
C LEU A 334 -8.89 -9.57 6.12
N ASN A 335 -9.72 -10.40 6.76
CA ASN A 335 -11.16 -10.51 6.49
C ASN A 335 -11.89 -9.16 6.59
N TRP A 336 -11.39 -8.25 7.45
CA TRP A 336 -11.95 -6.91 7.63
C TRP A 336 -11.85 -6.05 6.37
N ALA A 337 -10.88 -6.31 5.51
CA ALA A 337 -10.72 -5.62 4.22
C ALA A 337 -11.84 -5.97 3.22
N ILE A 338 -12.41 -7.18 3.33
CA ILE A 338 -13.53 -7.59 2.47
C ILE A 338 -14.82 -6.99 3.02
N GLN A 339 -15.34 -5.95 2.38
CA GLN A 339 -16.53 -5.25 2.88
C GLN A 339 -17.80 -6.12 2.83
N LYS A 340 -18.75 -5.83 3.72
CA LYS A 340 -20.00 -6.61 3.85
C LYS A 340 -20.77 -6.70 2.53
N VAL A 341 -20.80 -5.63 1.75
CA VAL A 341 -21.49 -5.56 0.45
C VAL A 341 -20.90 -6.54 -0.58
N ARG A 342 -19.64 -6.96 -0.41
CA ARG A 342 -18.90 -7.89 -1.27
C ARG A 342 -18.95 -9.34 -0.80
N ARG A 343 -19.42 -9.61 0.43
CA ARG A 343 -19.53 -10.94 1.02
C ARG A 343 -20.84 -11.62 0.62
N ALA A 344 -20.99 -12.90 0.97
CA ALA A 344 -22.24 -13.63 0.79
C ALA A 344 -23.44 -12.85 1.36
N GLY A 345 -24.52 -12.73 0.58
CA GLY A 345 -25.71 -11.96 0.94
C GLY A 345 -25.59 -10.44 0.80
N GLY A 346 -24.42 -9.91 0.44
CA GLY A 346 -24.25 -8.50 0.13
C GLY A 346 -24.82 -8.12 -1.24
N ALA A 347 -25.22 -6.87 -1.42
CA ALA A 347 -25.86 -6.39 -2.66
C ALA A 347 -24.96 -6.52 -3.91
N ARG A 348 -23.64 -6.53 -3.73
CA ARG A 348 -22.63 -6.72 -4.77
C ARG A 348 -21.68 -7.87 -4.39
N ALA A 349 -22.25 -8.98 -3.90
CA ALA A 349 -21.48 -10.14 -3.47
C ALA A 349 -20.66 -10.73 -4.64
N GLY A 350 -19.36 -11.01 -4.38
CA GLY A 350 -18.46 -11.51 -5.43
C GLY A 350 -18.09 -10.46 -6.47
N GLY A 351 -17.85 -10.89 -7.72
CA GLY A 351 -17.49 -10.01 -8.82
C GLY A 351 -16.07 -9.42 -8.72
N PHE A 352 -15.17 -10.11 -8.03
CA PHE A 352 -13.73 -9.84 -7.94
C PHE A 352 -12.95 -11.15 -8.11
N PRO A 353 -11.65 -11.13 -8.48
CA PRO A 353 -10.85 -12.33 -8.65
C PRO A 353 -10.80 -13.19 -7.38
N GLY A 354 -10.90 -14.50 -7.52
CA GLY A 354 -10.92 -15.44 -6.38
C GLY A 354 -12.16 -15.40 -5.48
N ALA A 355 -13.21 -14.64 -5.85
CA ALA A 355 -14.39 -14.41 -5.02
C ALA A 355 -15.08 -15.72 -4.55
N SER A 356 -15.18 -16.73 -5.42
CA SER A 356 -15.80 -18.01 -5.09
C SER A 356 -15.08 -18.72 -3.94
N ILE A 357 -13.75 -18.73 -3.98
CA ILE A 357 -12.90 -19.33 -2.95
C ILE A 357 -13.00 -18.55 -1.64
N ILE A 358 -12.84 -17.23 -1.71
CA ILE A 358 -12.81 -16.37 -0.54
C ILE A 358 -14.16 -16.34 0.19
N ILE A 359 -15.26 -16.22 -0.55
CA ILE A 359 -16.60 -16.17 0.06
C ILE A 359 -16.96 -17.53 0.68
N ALA A 360 -16.65 -18.64 0.00
CA ALA A 360 -16.87 -19.98 0.55
C ALA A 360 -16.05 -20.20 1.84
N THR A 361 -14.78 -19.78 1.85
CA THR A 361 -13.91 -19.90 3.03
C THR A 361 -14.42 -19.06 4.20
N LEU A 362 -14.89 -17.83 3.94
CA LEU A 362 -15.48 -16.96 4.98
C LEU A 362 -16.78 -17.55 5.55
N ALA A 363 -17.64 -18.10 4.69
CA ALA A 363 -18.89 -18.74 5.13
C ALA A 363 -18.62 -19.95 6.04
N HIS A 364 -17.62 -20.77 5.70
CA HIS A 364 -17.20 -21.89 6.55
C HIS A 364 -16.71 -21.44 7.93
N GLN A 365 -15.92 -20.34 8.02
CA GLN A 365 -15.43 -19.81 9.29
C GLN A 365 -16.53 -19.27 10.20
N THR A 366 -17.62 -18.74 9.62
CA THR A 366 -18.72 -18.14 10.37
C THR A 366 -19.82 -19.12 10.75
N GLY A 367 -19.69 -20.41 10.38
CA GLY A 367 -20.71 -21.42 10.61
C GLY A 367 -21.96 -21.24 9.75
N ALA A 368 -21.94 -20.33 8.79
CA ALA A 368 -23.04 -20.08 7.85
C ALA A 368 -23.08 -21.19 6.76
N THR A 369 -23.41 -22.40 7.15
CA THR A 369 -23.42 -23.61 6.28
C THR A 369 -24.66 -23.73 5.42
N GLY A 370 -25.33 -22.66 5.03
CA GLY A 370 -26.52 -22.71 4.20
C GLY A 370 -26.61 -21.60 3.17
N GLN A 371 -26.63 -21.94 1.89
CA GLN A 371 -27.17 -21.13 0.78
C GLN A 371 -26.25 -20.18 0.00
N PHE A 372 -24.97 -20.44 -0.15
CA PHE A 372 -24.24 -19.79 -1.26
C PHE A 372 -23.51 -20.82 -2.12
N ILE A 373 -24.18 -21.33 -3.14
CA ILE A 373 -23.54 -22.03 -4.26
C ILE A 373 -23.38 -20.97 -5.37
N PRO A 374 -22.13 -20.57 -5.74
CA PRO A 374 -21.94 -19.70 -6.89
C PRO A 374 -22.55 -20.35 -8.14
N GLN A 375 -23.36 -19.63 -8.89
CA GLN A 375 -24.01 -20.14 -10.12
C GLN A 375 -23.02 -20.68 -11.16
N THR A 376 -21.76 -20.30 -11.10
CA THR A 376 -20.68 -20.80 -11.97
C THR A 376 -20.22 -22.23 -11.66
N LEU A 377 -20.45 -22.75 -10.44
CA LEU A 377 -20.11 -24.13 -10.08
C LEU A 377 -21.25 -25.12 -10.36
N SER A 378 -22.46 -24.66 -10.69
CA SER A 378 -23.62 -25.53 -10.89
C SER A 378 -23.71 -26.16 -12.28
N GLN A 379 -22.85 -25.77 -13.23
CA GLN A 379 -22.95 -26.26 -14.62
C GLN A 379 -22.04 -27.43 -14.97
N THR A 380 -21.12 -27.87 -14.09
CA THR A 380 -20.18 -28.97 -14.37
C THR A 380 -20.08 -30.04 -13.30
N ALA A 381 -20.85 -29.96 -12.22
CA ALA A 381 -20.82 -31.02 -11.19
C ALA A 381 -21.91 -32.06 -11.42
N SER A 382 -21.54 -33.17 -12.00
CA SER A 382 -22.26 -34.43 -11.91
C SER A 382 -22.44 -34.81 -10.44
N GLN A 383 -23.70 -35.06 -10.06
CA GLN A 383 -24.16 -35.39 -8.71
C GLN A 383 -23.39 -36.55 -8.11
N THR A 384 -22.49 -36.39 -7.14
CA THR A 384 -22.15 -37.43 -6.13
C THR A 384 -21.15 -36.98 -5.04
N SER A 385 -20.74 -35.72 -4.91
CA SER A 385 -19.94 -35.34 -3.75
C SER A 385 -20.44 -34.01 -3.15
N SER A 386 -20.65 -34.00 -1.85
CA SER A 386 -20.88 -32.75 -1.09
C SER A 386 -19.77 -31.76 -1.44
N PRO A 387 -20.07 -30.47 -1.70
CA PRO A 387 -19.04 -29.49 -2.03
C PRO A 387 -18.05 -29.42 -0.88
N THR A 388 -16.80 -29.82 -1.13
CA THR A 388 -15.71 -29.67 -0.17
C THR A 388 -15.33 -28.20 -0.17
N PHE A 389 -15.75 -27.45 0.83
CA PHE A 389 -15.35 -26.07 0.98
C PHE A 389 -13.85 -26.00 1.32
N PRO A 390 -13.09 -25.05 0.74
CA PRO A 390 -11.68 -24.89 1.06
C PRO A 390 -11.55 -24.51 2.54
N GLN A 391 -10.89 -25.41 3.29
CA GLN A 391 -10.59 -25.15 4.70
C GLN A 391 -9.33 -24.29 4.80
N VAL A 392 -9.34 -23.34 5.74
CA VAL A 392 -8.13 -22.60 6.10
C VAL A 392 -7.22 -23.53 6.87
N THR A 393 -6.15 -23.97 6.24
CA THR A 393 -5.17 -24.90 6.84
C THR A 393 -4.11 -24.19 7.68
N ARG A 394 -3.86 -22.90 7.41
CA ARG A 394 -2.88 -22.08 8.12
C ARG A 394 -3.45 -20.69 8.42
N LYS A 395 -2.95 -20.04 9.46
CA LYS A 395 -3.34 -18.67 9.82
C LYS A 395 -2.13 -17.85 10.20
N ARG A 396 -2.13 -16.58 9.78
CA ARG A 396 -1.17 -15.60 10.28
C ARG A 396 -1.47 -15.26 11.73
N VAL A 397 -0.45 -15.31 12.56
CA VAL A 397 -0.50 -15.01 14.01
C VAL A 397 0.59 -14.04 14.41
N GLY A 398 0.36 -13.31 15.51
CA GLY A 398 1.40 -12.62 16.24
C GLY A 398 2.07 -13.59 17.21
N LEU A 399 3.38 -13.44 17.37
CA LEU A 399 4.20 -14.28 18.23
C LEU A 399 5.10 -13.40 19.10
N VAL A 400 5.16 -13.69 20.41
CA VAL A 400 6.10 -13.06 21.34
C VAL A 400 7.06 -14.11 21.88
N ALA A 401 8.35 -13.85 21.84
CA ALA A 401 9.32 -14.76 22.41
C ALA A 401 9.32 -14.65 23.95
N LEU A 402 9.48 -15.79 24.62
CA LEU A 402 9.56 -15.86 26.08
C LEU A 402 10.99 -15.61 26.59
N GLU A 403 11.96 -15.68 25.69
CA GLU A 403 13.36 -15.39 25.92
C GLU A 403 13.78 -14.18 25.06
N ARG A 404 14.86 -13.49 25.45
CA ARG A 404 15.38 -12.33 24.71
C ARG A 404 16.25 -12.75 23.52
N ILE A 405 15.78 -13.69 22.74
CA ILE A 405 16.45 -14.19 21.53
C ILE A 405 15.65 -13.71 20.31
N PRO A 406 16.21 -12.83 19.45
CA PRO A 406 15.55 -12.38 18.24
C PRO A 406 15.26 -13.54 17.28
N VAL A 407 14.03 -13.62 16.81
CA VAL A 407 13.58 -14.54 15.75
C VAL A 407 13.45 -13.73 14.46
N ARG A 408 13.88 -14.31 13.33
CA ARG A 408 13.88 -13.64 12.02
C ARG A 408 12.92 -14.33 11.07
N GLU A 409 12.68 -13.68 9.94
CA GLU A 409 11.97 -14.29 8.80
C GLU A 409 12.59 -15.64 8.41
N HIS A 410 11.80 -16.53 7.87
CA HIS A 410 12.14 -17.89 7.45
C HIS A 410 12.56 -18.85 8.60
N THR A 411 12.32 -18.43 9.85
CA THR A 411 12.53 -19.34 10.99
C THR A 411 11.37 -20.32 11.06
N GLU A 412 11.71 -21.63 11.07
CA GLU A 412 10.72 -22.70 11.21
C GLU A 412 10.03 -22.64 12.57
N LEU A 413 8.71 -22.84 12.57
CA LEU A 413 7.87 -23.00 13.76
C LEU A 413 7.50 -24.45 13.97
N GLN A 414 7.72 -24.94 15.20
CA GLN A 414 7.38 -26.29 15.61
C GLN A 414 6.41 -26.27 16.80
N ASN A 415 5.58 -27.32 16.91
CA ASN A 415 4.85 -27.59 18.15
C ASN A 415 5.79 -28.13 19.23
N LEU A 416 5.27 -28.34 20.44
CA LEU A 416 6.06 -28.82 21.58
C LEU A 416 6.55 -30.27 21.40
N ALA A 417 5.98 -31.03 20.45
CA ALA A 417 6.43 -32.38 20.08
C ALA A 417 7.52 -32.37 18.98
N GLY A 418 7.99 -31.19 18.54
CA GLY A 418 9.03 -31.07 17.51
C GLY A 418 8.52 -31.21 16.06
N GLN A 419 7.23 -31.22 15.83
CA GLN A 419 6.66 -31.28 14.48
C GLN A 419 6.59 -29.86 13.89
N ARG A 420 7.00 -29.70 12.61
CA ARG A 420 6.85 -28.44 11.89
C ARG A 420 5.36 -28.08 11.75
N ILE A 421 4.99 -26.86 12.15
CA ILE A 421 3.63 -26.30 12.07
C ILE A 421 3.56 -25.02 11.27
N GLY A 422 4.70 -24.44 10.88
CA GLY A 422 4.69 -23.17 10.18
C GLY A 422 6.04 -22.51 10.04
N GLU A 423 5.99 -21.20 9.79
CA GLU A 423 7.18 -20.37 9.53
C GLU A 423 6.94 -18.91 9.93
N VAL A 424 8.00 -18.26 10.41
CA VAL A 424 8.02 -16.81 10.68
C VAL A 424 8.20 -16.05 9.37
N THR A 425 7.35 -15.05 9.15
CA THR A 425 7.39 -14.19 7.95
C THR A 425 8.03 -12.83 8.22
N SER A 426 7.91 -12.34 9.45
CA SER A 426 8.56 -11.10 9.93
C SER A 426 8.94 -11.24 11.38
N GLY A 427 10.14 -10.80 11.77
CA GLY A 427 10.55 -10.90 13.16
C GLY A 427 11.73 -10.00 13.52
N LEU A 428 11.66 -9.36 14.68
CA LEU A 428 12.70 -8.49 15.23
C LEU A 428 12.52 -8.29 16.75
N LEU A 429 13.47 -7.58 17.36
CA LEU A 429 13.27 -7.03 18.70
C LEU A 429 12.38 -5.79 18.59
N GLY A 430 11.17 -5.82 19.18
CA GLY A 430 10.25 -4.67 19.22
C GLY A 430 10.79 -3.60 20.17
N PRO A 431 11.20 -2.42 19.66
CA PRO A 431 11.84 -1.41 20.51
C PRO A 431 10.92 -0.83 21.58
N THR A 432 9.62 -0.67 21.29
CA THR A 432 8.66 -0.12 22.27
C THR A 432 8.37 -1.12 23.40
N ILE A 433 8.17 -2.39 23.07
CA ILE A 433 7.82 -3.42 24.05
C ILE A 433 9.03 -4.11 24.67
N ASP A 434 10.24 -3.84 24.15
CA ASP A 434 11.52 -4.42 24.57
C ASP A 434 11.53 -5.96 24.62
N LYS A 435 10.82 -6.60 23.65
CA LYS A 435 10.73 -8.06 23.49
C LYS A 435 10.87 -8.45 22.04
N PRO A 436 11.44 -9.63 21.74
CA PRO A 436 11.37 -10.17 20.40
C PRO A 436 9.93 -10.51 20.03
N ILE A 437 9.48 -9.99 18.91
CA ILE A 437 8.16 -10.23 18.33
C ILE A 437 8.29 -10.71 16.90
N ALA A 438 7.29 -11.45 16.44
CA ALA A 438 7.24 -11.94 15.08
C ALA A 438 5.80 -12.05 14.58
N MET A 439 5.62 -11.98 13.28
CA MET A 439 4.46 -12.52 12.58
C MET A 439 4.87 -13.78 11.84
N GLY A 440 3.94 -14.70 11.68
CA GLY A 440 4.19 -15.93 10.95
C GLY A 440 2.90 -16.69 10.70
N TYR A 441 2.98 -17.72 9.89
CA TYR A 441 1.88 -18.63 9.66
C TYR A 441 2.09 -19.91 10.48
N VAL A 442 1.03 -20.36 11.10
CA VAL A 442 0.95 -21.66 11.79
C VAL A 442 -0.25 -22.44 11.26
N SER A 443 -0.18 -23.78 11.34
CA SER A 443 -1.36 -24.62 11.08
C SER A 443 -2.53 -24.13 11.95
N ALA A 444 -3.74 -24.14 11.40
CA ALA A 444 -4.92 -23.52 12.00
C ALA A 444 -5.20 -23.96 13.45
N ASP A 445 -4.88 -25.21 13.79
CA ASP A 445 -5.05 -25.79 15.13
C ASP A 445 -4.14 -25.12 16.19
N PHE A 446 -3.05 -24.50 15.77
CA PHE A 446 -2.10 -23.84 16.66
C PHE A 446 -2.24 -22.30 16.69
N ALA A 447 -3.28 -21.75 16.04
CA ALA A 447 -3.45 -20.30 15.90
C ALA A 447 -4.17 -19.63 17.10
N SER A 448 -4.59 -20.38 18.11
CA SER A 448 -5.30 -19.82 19.28
C SER A 448 -4.35 -19.01 20.17
N LEU A 449 -4.85 -17.89 20.72
CA LEU A 449 -4.08 -17.05 21.64
C LEU A 449 -3.61 -17.87 22.85
N GLY A 450 -2.36 -17.64 23.28
CA GLY A 450 -1.73 -18.36 24.39
C GLY A 450 -1.10 -19.70 23.99
N THR A 451 -1.27 -20.14 22.73
CA THR A 451 -0.64 -21.38 22.25
C THR A 451 0.88 -21.24 22.27
N ARG A 452 1.55 -22.22 22.91
CA ARG A 452 3.02 -22.32 22.96
C ARG A 452 3.56 -23.04 21.74
N VAL A 453 4.58 -22.45 21.12
CA VAL A 453 5.29 -22.98 19.94
C VAL A 453 6.79 -22.74 20.10
N ASN A 454 7.61 -23.42 19.32
CA ASN A 454 9.07 -23.23 19.28
C ASN A 454 9.49 -22.67 17.93
N ALA A 455 10.23 -21.55 17.94
CA ALA A 455 10.94 -21.07 16.75
C ALA A 455 12.35 -21.69 16.73
N MET A 456 12.75 -22.29 15.61
CA MET A 456 14.00 -23.04 15.50
C MET A 456 15.16 -22.13 15.09
N VAL A 457 15.76 -21.44 16.05
CA VAL A 457 16.87 -20.49 15.81
C VAL A 457 18.21 -21.23 15.88
N ARG A 458 18.93 -21.35 14.76
CA ARG A 458 20.22 -22.05 14.67
C ARG A 458 20.17 -23.47 15.25
N GLY A 459 19.07 -24.19 14.99
CA GLY A 459 18.87 -25.56 15.44
C GLY A 459 18.49 -25.70 16.93
N LYS A 460 18.22 -24.59 17.63
CA LYS A 460 17.76 -24.60 19.03
C LYS A 460 16.32 -24.07 19.11
N PRO A 461 15.44 -24.69 19.89
CA PRO A 461 14.10 -24.19 20.10
C PRO A 461 14.13 -22.92 20.98
N VAL A 462 13.51 -21.86 20.48
CA VAL A 462 13.21 -20.62 21.21
C VAL A 462 11.71 -20.62 21.50
N PRO A 463 11.29 -20.69 22.77
CA PRO A 463 9.90 -20.71 23.13
C PRO A 463 9.20 -19.39 22.78
N MET A 464 8.09 -19.48 22.07
CA MET A 464 7.22 -18.37 21.72
C MET A 464 5.77 -18.65 22.11
N GLU A 465 4.99 -17.60 22.22
CA GLU A 465 3.56 -17.68 22.49
C GLU A 465 2.77 -16.89 21.44
N VAL A 466 1.70 -17.49 20.95
CA VAL A 466 0.75 -16.82 20.05
C VAL A 466 0.03 -15.72 20.81
N CYS A 467 0.11 -14.49 20.32
CA CYS A 467 -0.46 -13.31 20.96
C CYS A 467 -1.32 -12.47 20.01
N ALA A 468 -2.09 -11.56 20.59
CA ALA A 468 -2.90 -10.62 19.81
C ALA A 468 -2.03 -9.60 19.09
N MET A 469 -2.51 -9.14 17.94
CA MET A 469 -1.97 -7.99 17.20
C MET A 469 -3.02 -6.85 17.18
N PRO A 470 -2.62 -5.60 17.19
CA PRO A 470 -1.23 -5.10 17.17
C PRO A 470 -0.49 -5.39 18.49
N PHE A 471 0.87 -5.51 18.43
CA PHE A 471 1.71 -5.68 19.62
C PHE A 471 1.78 -4.41 20.49
N VAL A 472 1.71 -3.24 19.80
CA VAL A 472 1.57 -1.92 20.43
C VAL A 472 0.27 -1.30 19.94
N PRO A 473 -0.60 -0.80 20.82
CA PRO A 473 -1.87 -0.20 20.42
C PRO A 473 -1.70 0.94 19.42
N ASN A 474 -2.52 0.94 18.36
CA ASN A 474 -2.52 2.00 17.36
C ASN A 474 -3.13 3.29 17.92
N ARG A 475 -2.55 4.45 17.55
CA ARG A 475 -2.92 5.79 18.06
C ARG A 475 -3.44 6.71 16.97
N TYR A 476 -4.24 6.20 16.05
CA TYR A 476 -4.83 6.98 14.96
C TYR A 476 -5.89 7.97 15.45
N PHE A 477 -5.85 9.20 14.93
CA PHE A 477 -6.88 10.19 15.22
C PHE A 477 -8.15 9.91 14.41
N ARG A 478 -9.24 9.65 15.09
CA ARG A 478 -10.53 9.30 14.48
C ARG A 478 -11.61 10.39 14.57
N GLY A 479 -11.25 11.55 15.12
CA GLY A 479 -12.13 12.67 15.39
C GLY A 479 -12.73 12.67 16.78
#